data_c78540acfb5910d6a995d6cdbd968732
#
_entry.id   c78540acfb5910d6a995d6cdbd968732
#
_cell.length_a   1.000
_cell.length_b   1.000
_cell.length_c   1.000
_cell.angle_alpha   90.00
_cell.angle_beta   90.00
_cell.angle_gamma   90.00
#
_symmetry.space_group_name_H-M   'P 1'
#
loop_
_entity.id
_entity.type
_entity.pdbx_description
1 polymer ?
#
loop_
_entity_poly.entity_id
_entity_poly.type
_entity_poly.pdbx_seq_one_letter_code
_entity_poly.pdbx_strand_id
1 'polypeptide(L)'
;MLMEKVELPEMQAGNWRVEKFRADAAGGLAYALKGRGVPAGEEFTRLMRGGTLVMSDTPSEMRDHFYAVHKATGSCLLNGLGIGMVLKAILAKKEVTDVTVVELSEEVLQMVAPHYSDPRVTFVHASAFTYQPPKGKRYQMVWHDIWDYICADNLPEMHRLHRRYGRRSDWQGSWARGECERAEREWKRQQRWYE
;
A
#
# COMPACT_ATOMS: atom_id res chain seq x y z
N MET A 1 -9.01 15.60 -1.37
CA MET A 1 -9.48 14.77 -0.25
C MET A 1 -8.24 14.33 0.51
N LEU A 2 -8.15 14.65 1.79
CA LEU A 2 -7.06 14.18 2.65
C LEU A 2 -7.35 12.73 3.04
N MET A 3 -6.34 11.88 3.02
CA MET A 3 -6.45 10.54 3.61
C MET A 3 -6.52 10.68 5.13
N GLU A 4 -7.29 9.81 5.76
CA GLU A 4 -7.47 9.77 7.21
C GLU A 4 -6.74 8.58 7.81
N LYS A 5 -6.36 8.71 9.10
CA LYS A 5 -5.83 7.60 9.88
C LYS A 5 -6.85 6.45 9.95
N VAL A 6 -6.34 5.24 10.10
CA VAL A 6 -7.22 4.08 10.28
C VAL A 6 -7.68 3.94 11.73
N GLU A 7 -8.87 3.38 11.91
CA GLU A 7 -9.47 3.14 13.23
C GLU A 7 -9.46 1.64 13.54
N LEU A 8 -8.24 1.09 13.64
CA LEU A 8 -8.04 -0.30 14.00
C LEU A 8 -7.62 -0.42 15.47
N PRO A 9 -8.12 -1.41 16.22
CA PRO A 9 -7.57 -1.75 17.53
C PRO A 9 -6.19 -2.40 17.36
N GLU A 10 -5.45 -2.51 18.47
CA GLU A 10 -4.26 -3.34 18.50
C GLU A 10 -4.66 -4.82 18.40
N MET A 11 -3.98 -5.55 17.53
CA MET A 11 -4.31 -6.95 17.19
C MET A 11 -3.04 -7.73 16.87
N GLN A 12 -3.10 -9.04 17.06
CA GLN A 12 -2.00 -9.94 16.67
C GLN A 12 -2.56 -11.25 16.11
N ALA A 13 -1.95 -11.73 15.01
CA ALA A 13 -2.15 -13.06 14.46
C ALA A 13 -0.82 -13.59 13.91
N GLY A 14 -0.37 -14.75 14.41
CA GLY A 14 0.94 -15.29 14.06
C GLY A 14 2.07 -14.29 14.31
N ASN A 15 2.84 -14.00 13.26
CA ASN A 15 3.94 -13.04 13.32
C ASN A 15 3.52 -11.61 12.97
N TRP A 16 2.25 -11.36 12.69
CA TRP A 16 1.72 -10.06 12.34
C TRP A 16 1.09 -9.37 13.53
N ARG A 17 1.30 -8.06 13.62
CA ARG A 17 0.70 -7.20 14.66
C ARG A 17 0.26 -5.88 14.06
N VAL A 18 -0.93 -5.44 14.45
CA VAL A 18 -1.39 -4.05 14.33
C VAL A 18 -1.18 -3.41 15.69
N GLU A 19 -0.43 -2.34 15.76
CA GLU A 19 -0.14 -1.66 17.03
C GLU A 19 -0.16 -0.14 16.88
N LYS A 20 -0.46 0.56 17.97
CA LYS A 20 -0.40 2.01 18.07
C LYS A 20 1.01 2.44 18.43
N PHE A 21 1.44 3.57 17.89
CA PHE A 21 2.74 4.14 18.24
C PHE A 21 2.73 5.67 18.17
N ARG A 22 3.67 6.28 18.86
CA ARG A 22 3.93 7.72 18.81
C ARG A 22 5.40 7.94 18.50
N ALA A 23 5.71 8.98 17.70
CA ALA A 23 7.10 9.37 17.50
C ALA A 23 7.65 9.99 18.80
N ASP A 24 8.89 9.68 19.11
CA ASP A 24 9.69 10.43 20.06
C ASP A 24 10.11 11.81 19.50
N ALA A 25 10.79 12.61 20.33
CA ALA A 25 11.25 13.94 19.94
C ALA A 25 12.23 13.90 18.75
N ALA A 26 13.07 12.86 18.63
CA ALA A 26 14.02 12.69 17.55
C ALA A 26 13.31 12.38 16.23
N GLY A 27 12.31 11.51 16.25
CA GLY A 27 11.45 11.21 15.11
C GLY A 27 10.68 12.42 14.63
N GLY A 28 10.13 13.21 15.55
CA GLY A 28 9.44 14.47 15.27
C GLY A 28 10.35 15.51 14.61
N LEU A 29 11.60 15.65 15.08
CA LEU A 29 12.59 16.53 14.46
C LEU A 29 12.96 16.08 13.04
N ALA A 30 13.14 14.78 12.83
CA ALA A 30 13.41 14.22 11.50
C ALA A 30 12.25 14.50 10.53
N TYR A 31 11.01 14.41 10.99
CA TYR A 31 9.83 14.78 10.21
C TYR A 31 9.85 16.27 9.84
N ALA A 32 10.10 17.15 10.79
CA ALA A 32 10.12 18.60 10.57
C ALA A 32 11.20 19.02 9.55
N LEU A 33 12.37 18.37 9.59
CA LEU A 33 13.50 18.73 8.71
C LEU A 33 13.41 18.10 7.32
N LYS A 34 12.92 16.86 7.22
CA LYS A 34 12.96 16.07 5.97
C LYS A 34 11.59 15.93 5.31
N GLY A 35 10.51 16.35 5.97
CA GLY A 35 9.12 16.15 5.51
C GLY A 35 8.71 14.67 5.45
N ARG A 36 9.58 13.76 5.91
CA ARG A 36 9.31 12.32 6.02
C ARG A 36 9.55 11.86 7.46
N GLY A 37 8.75 10.88 7.90
CA GLY A 37 8.78 10.40 9.28
C GLY A 37 7.44 10.62 9.96
N VAL A 38 7.46 10.81 11.27
CA VAL A 38 6.28 10.83 12.12
C VAL A 38 6.23 12.13 12.91
N PRO A 39 5.14 12.91 12.85
CA PRO A 39 4.96 14.08 13.71
C PRO A 39 5.04 13.70 15.18
N ALA A 40 5.73 14.52 15.99
CA ALA A 40 5.83 14.27 17.42
C ALA A 40 4.47 14.42 18.12
N GLY A 41 4.22 13.57 19.11
CA GLY A 41 3.06 13.67 19.99
C GLY A 41 1.75 13.10 19.44
N GLU A 42 1.66 12.85 18.15
CA GLU A 42 0.49 12.20 17.54
C GLU A 42 0.61 10.67 17.57
N GLU A 43 -0.54 10.01 17.71
CA GLU A 43 -0.64 8.56 17.65
C GLU A 43 -0.98 8.09 16.23
N PHE A 44 -0.28 7.04 15.79
CA PHE A 44 -0.45 6.40 14.51
C PHE A 44 -0.60 4.89 14.67
N THR A 45 -1.11 4.25 13.62
CA THR A 45 -1.25 2.80 13.54
C THR A 45 -0.18 2.25 12.60
N ARG A 46 0.42 1.12 12.97
CA ARG A 46 1.37 0.41 12.11
C ARG A 46 1.08 -1.08 12.05
N LEU A 47 1.44 -1.67 10.92
CA LEU A 47 1.48 -3.11 10.71
C LEU A 47 2.93 -3.58 10.82
N MET A 48 3.15 -4.54 11.69
CA MET A 48 4.46 -5.16 11.91
C MET A 48 4.42 -6.63 11.50
N ARG A 49 5.48 -7.11 10.87
CA ARG A 49 5.71 -8.55 10.65
C ARG A 49 6.99 -8.95 11.38
N GLY A 50 6.85 -9.69 12.48
CA GLY A 50 7.95 -9.91 13.41
C GLY A 50 8.49 -8.57 13.95
N GLY A 51 9.76 -8.26 13.66
CA GLY A 51 10.41 -6.99 14.01
C GLY A 51 10.38 -5.93 12.89
N THR A 52 9.81 -6.25 11.72
CA THR A 52 9.83 -5.37 10.54
C THR A 52 8.58 -4.52 10.47
N LEU A 53 8.74 -3.20 10.31
CA LEU A 53 7.66 -2.30 9.94
C LEU A 53 7.28 -2.54 8.48
N VAL A 54 6.02 -2.89 8.23
CA VAL A 54 5.49 -3.15 6.88
C VAL A 54 4.75 -1.93 6.35
N MET A 55 3.90 -1.31 7.16
CA MET A 55 3.05 -0.19 6.77
C MET A 55 2.64 0.65 7.99
N SER A 56 2.34 1.92 7.78
CA SER A 56 1.76 2.80 8.80
C SER A 56 0.75 3.78 8.19
N ASP A 57 -0.05 4.44 9.04
CA ASP A 57 -0.93 5.54 8.63
C ASP A 57 -0.30 6.92 8.88
N THR A 58 1.02 7.02 8.77
CA THR A 58 1.73 8.29 8.89
C THR A 58 1.49 9.21 7.70
N PRO A 59 1.64 10.54 7.87
CA PRO A 59 1.48 11.50 6.77
C PRO A 59 2.41 11.23 5.58
N SER A 60 3.59 10.65 5.81
CA SER A 60 4.53 10.29 4.73
C SER A 60 3.95 9.20 3.86
N GLU A 61 3.43 8.15 4.47
CA GLU A 61 2.86 7.01 3.77
C GLU A 61 1.55 7.36 3.08
N MET A 62 0.70 8.17 3.73
CA MET A 62 -0.49 8.73 3.09
C MET A 62 -0.15 9.50 1.79
N ARG A 63 0.95 10.27 1.77
CA ARG A 63 1.38 10.98 0.55
C ARG A 63 1.80 10.02 -0.56
N ASP A 64 2.47 8.94 -0.23
CA ASP A 64 2.92 7.95 -1.21
C ASP A 64 1.73 7.26 -1.91
N HIS A 65 0.58 7.16 -1.23
CA HIS A 65 -0.66 6.57 -1.79
C HIS A 65 -1.63 7.59 -2.40
N PHE A 66 -1.40 8.89 -2.21
CA PHE A 66 -2.31 9.94 -2.65
C PHE A 66 -2.73 9.81 -4.12
N TYR A 67 -1.77 9.49 -4.99
CA TYR A 67 -2.05 9.39 -6.42
C TYR A 67 -2.95 8.19 -6.78
N ALA A 68 -2.78 7.06 -6.10
CA ALA A 68 -3.66 5.91 -6.25
C ALA A 68 -5.11 6.26 -5.85
N VAL A 69 -5.27 6.90 -4.69
CA VAL A 69 -6.58 7.35 -4.20
C VAL A 69 -7.20 8.37 -5.17
N HIS A 70 -6.41 9.31 -5.69
CA HIS A 70 -6.89 10.27 -6.69
C HIS A 70 -7.41 9.59 -7.96
N LYS A 71 -6.75 8.54 -8.44
CA LYS A 71 -7.12 7.77 -9.65
C LYS A 71 -8.28 6.81 -9.43
N ALA A 72 -8.62 6.48 -8.19
CA ALA A 72 -9.68 5.51 -7.91
C ALA A 72 -11.05 6.02 -8.35
N THR A 73 -11.70 5.23 -9.21
CA THR A 73 -13.07 5.43 -9.70
C THR A 73 -13.59 4.10 -10.22
N GLY A 74 -14.91 3.92 -10.27
CA GLY A 74 -15.52 2.69 -10.79
C GLY A 74 -15.05 1.45 -10.03
N SER A 75 -14.68 0.42 -10.79
CA SER A 75 -14.15 -0.83 -10.25
C SER A 75 -12.65 -0.71 -9.94
N CYS A 76 -12.24 -1.01 -8.73
CA CYS A 76 -10.87 -0.92 -8.26
C CYS A 76 -10.31 -2.29 -7.85
N LEU A 77 -9.01 -2.50 -8.07
CA LEU A 77 -8.26 -3.64 -7.55
C LEU A 77 -7.10 -3.15 -6.70
N LEU A 78 -7.03 -3.60 -5.47
CA LEU A 78 -5.90 -3.42 -4.57
C LEU A 78 -5.16 -4.75 -4.42
N ASN A 79 -3.89 -4.80 -4.78
CA ASN A 79 -2.98 -5.88 -4.44
C ASN A 79 -2.18 -5.46 -3.21
N GLY A 80 -2.49 -6.08 -2.08
CA GLY A 80 -2.09 -5.71 -0.74
C GLY A 80 -3.21 -5.00 0.02
N LEU A 81 -3.45 -5.43 1.27
CA LEU A 81 -4.42 -4.83 2.19
C LEU A 81 -3.73 -3.91 3.20
N GLY A 82 -2.62 -4.40 3.79
CA GLY A 82 -1.96 -3.72 4.89
C GLY A 82 -2.92 -3.43 6.03
N ILE A 83 -2.93 -2.20 6.53
CA ILE A 83 -3.91 -1.72 7.52
C ILE A 83 -5.21 -1.16 6.88
N GLY A 84 -5.38 -1.32 5.58
CA GLY A 84 -6.57 -0.87 4.85
C GLY A 84 -6.66 0.65 4.63
N MET A 85 -5.56 1.38 4.78
CA MET A 85 -5.55 2.84 4.66
C MET A 85 -5.99 3.31 3.25
N VAL A 86 -5.47 2.69 2.20
CA VAL A 86 -5.88 2.98 0.81
C VAL A 86 -7.33 2.57 0.60
N LEU A 87 -7.73 1.40 1.11
CA LEU A 87 -9.11 0.91 1.03
C LEU A 87 -10.09 1.90 1.68
N LYS A 88 -9.84 2.35 2.92
CA LYS A 88 -10.64 3.38 3.60
C LYS A 88 -10.80 4.63 2.73
N ALA A 89 -9.69 5.13 2.19
CA ALA A 89 -9.70 6.35 1.41
C ALA A 89 -10.49 6.24 0.10
N ILE A 90 -10.40 5.13 -0.63
CA ILE A 90 -11.15 4.95 -1.87
C ILE A 90 -12.64 4.66 -1.62
N LEU A 91 -12.99 3.99 -0.51
CA LEU A 91 -14.39 3.76 -0.13
C LEU A 91 -15.13 5.05 0.24
N ALA A 92 -14.43 6.08 0.69
CA ALA A 92 -15.00 7.40 0.92
C ALA A 92 -15.44 8.12 -0.38
N LYS A 93 -15.05 7.60 -1.55
CA LYS A 93 -15.40 8.17 -2.86
C LYS A 93 -16.68 7.55 -3.39
N LYS A 94 -17.65 8.41 -3.76
CA LYS A 94 -18.96 7.98 -4.30
C LYS A 94 -18.84 7.35 -5.69
N GLU A 95 -17.83 7.75 -6.47
CA GLU A 95 -17.53 7.24 -7.80
C GLU A 95 -16.90 5.85 -7.81
N VAL A 96 -16.49 5.30 -6.68
CA VAL A 96 -16.00 3.92 -6.56
C VAL A 96 -17.19 2.98 -6.37
N THR A 97 -17.37 2.05 -7.29
CA THR A 97 -18.53 1.16 -7.34
C THR A 97 -18.27 -0.21 -6.73
N ASP A 98 -17.07 -0.73 -6.90
CA ASP A 98 -16.63 -1.99 -6.28
C ASP A 98 -15.11 -2.02 -6.10
N VAL A 99 -14.66 -2.75 -5.09
CA VAL A 99 -13.24 -2.91 -4.76
C VAL A 99 -12.94 -4.38 -4.53
N THR A 100 -12.01 -4.92 -5.30
CA THR A 100 -11.41 -6.22 -5.01
C THR A 100 -10.08 -6.00 -4.29
N VAL A 101 -9.90 -6.61 -3.14
CA VAL A 101 -8.64 -6.59 -2.38
C VAL A 101 -8.03 -7.98 -2.41
N VAL A 102 -6.83 -8.11 -2.96
CA VAL A 102 -6.05 -9.35 -3.00
C VAL A 102 -4.94 -9.26 -1.99
N GLU A 103 -4.99 -10.09 -0.96
CA GLU A 103 -4.01 -10.12 0.13
C GLU A 103 -3.42 -11.53 0.24
N LEU A 104 -2.10 -11.58 0.41
CA LEU A 104 -1.35 -12.84 0.50
C LEU A 104 -1.40 -13.46 1.88
N SER A 105 -1.39 -12.63 2.94
CA SER A 105 -1.40 -13.11 4.33
C SER A 105 -2.82 -13.33 4.82
N GLU A 106 -3.09 -14.57 5.23
CA GLU A 106 -4.35 -14.93 5.87
C GLU A 106 -4.51 -14.21 7.21
N GLU A 107 -3.41 -14.04 7.96
CA GLU A 107 -3.41 -13.34 9.25
C GLU A 107 -3.78 -11.86 9.09
N VAL A 108 -3.27 -11.19 8.06
CA VAL A 108 -3.64 -9.79 7.76
C VAL A 108 -5.12 -9.71 7.39
N LEU A 109 -5.63 -10.63 6.57
CA LEU A 109 -7.06 -10.69 6.25
C LEU A 109 -7.90 -10.91 7.49
N GLN A 110 -7.54 -11.86 8.36
CA GLN A 110 -8.28 -12.16 9.60
C GLN A 110 -8.33 -10.96 10.55
N MET A 111 -7.23 -10.21 10.67
CA MET A 111 -7.16 -9.04 11.54
C MET A 111 -7.87 -7.83 10.95
N VAL A 112 -7.63 -7.51 9.68
CA VAL A 112 -7.96 -6.19 9.11
C VAL A 112 -9.29 -6.20 8.36
N ALA A 113 -9.59 -7.23 7.55
CA ALA A 113 -10.78 -7.24 6.71
C ALA A 113 -12.11 -7.07 7.47
N PRO A 114 -12.31 -7.61 8.70
CA PRO A 114 -13.56 -7.43 9.44
C PRO A 114 -13.88 -5.96 9.79
N HIS A 115 -12.91 -5.07 9.76
CA HIS A 115 -13.10 -3.64 10.04
C HIS A 115 -13.56 -2.83 8.80
N TYR A 116 -13.68 -3.49 7.64
CA TYR A 116 -14.08 -2.86 6.38
C TYR A 116 -15.34 -3.54 5.81
N SER A 117 -16.46 -3.44 6.56
CA SER A 117 -17.76 -4.04 6.21
C SER A 117 -18.55 -3.17 5.20
N ASP A 118 -17.97 -2.93 4.02
CA ASP A 118 -18.65 -2.21 2.94
C ASP A 118 -19.08 -3.22 1.86
N PRO A 119 -20.37 -3.22 1.41
CA PRO A 119 -20.87 -4.17 0.42
C PRO A 119 -20.16 -4.08 -0.94
N ARG A 120 -19.42 -3.02 -1.20
CA ARG A 120 -18.62 -2.87 -2.41
C ARG A 120 -17.30 -3.65 -2.35
N VAL A 121 -16.88 -4.17 -1.18
CA VAL A 121 -15.57 -4.80 -0.99
C VAL A 121 -15.66 -6.32 -1.11
N THR A 122 -14.74 -6.88 -1.88
CA THR A 122 -14.49 -8.33 -1.94
C THR A 122 -13.03 -8.59 -1.56
N PHE A 123 -12.82 -9.32 -0.47
CA PHE A 123 -11.50 -9.79 -0.08
C PHE A 123 -11.17 -11.14 -0.69
N VAL A 124 -9.96 -11.30 -1.18
CA VAL A 124 -9.46 -12.53 -1.81
C VAL A 124 -8.12 -12.91 -1.20
N HIS A 125 -8.06 -14.07 -0.56
CA HIS A 125 -6.79 -14.65 -0.10
C HIS A 125 -6.06 -15.26 -1.30
N ALA A 126 -5.10 -14.53 -1.85
CA ALA A 126 -4.30 -14.97 -3.00
C ALA A 126 -3.04 -14.13 -3.16
N SER A 127 -2.09 -14.64 -3.93
CA SER A 127 -0.97 -13.82 -4.42
C SER A 127 -1.41 -12.94 -5.59
N ALA A 128 -1.02 -11.67 -5.59
CA ALA A 128 -1.21 -10.74 -6.70
C ALA A 128 -0.65 -11.29 -8.03
N PHE A 129 0.37 -12.13 -7.97
CA PHE A 129 0.98 -12.75 -9.15
C PHE A 129 0.19 -13.91 -9.73
N THR A 130 -0.70 -14.52 -8.97
CA THR A 130 -1.48 -15.71 -9.39
C THR A 130 -2.97 -15.46 -9.44
N TYR A 131 -3.49 -14.44 -8.74
CA TYR A 131 -4.91 -14.11 -8.74
C TYR A 131 -5.47 -13.98 -10.17
N GLN A 132 -6.57 -14.64 -10.44
CA GLN A 132 -7.28 -14.60 -11.71
C GLN A 132 -8.58 -13.79 -11.56
N PRO A 133 -8.63 -12.54 -12.03
CA PRO A 133 -9.90 -11.82 -12.08
C PRO A 133 -10.96 -12.59 -12.86
N PRO A 134 -12.24 -12.48 -12.51
CA PRO A 134 -13.33 -13.08 -13.26
C PRO A 134 -13.25 -12.76 -14.76
N LYS A 135 -13.74 -13.69 -15.59
CA LYS A 135 -13.75 -13.48 -17.07
C LYS A 135 -14.48 -12.19 -17.43
N GLY A 136 -13.86 -11.36 -18.24
CA GLY A 136 -14.41 -10.07 -18.66
C GLY A 136 -14.26 -8.93 -17.65
N LYS A 137 -13.86 -9.19 -16.41
CA LYS A 137 -13.65 -8.14 -15.40
C LYS A 137 -12.55 -7.18 -15.83
N ARG A 138 -12.85 -5.89 -15.80
CA ARG A 138 -11.92 -4.77 -15.97
C ARG A 138 -11.99 -3.88 -14.75
N TYR A 139 -10.91 -3.15 -14.51
CA TYR A 139 -10.77 -2.21 -13.41
C TYR A 139 -10.44 -0.82 -13.95
N GLN A 140 -11.05 0.22 -13.43
CA GLN A 140 -10.65 1.60 -13.71
C GLN A 140 -9.32 1.92 -13.03
N MET A 141 -9.09 1.31 -11.85
CA MET A 141 -7.84 1.50 -11.12
C MET A 141 -7.31 0.16 -10.59
N VAL A 142 -6.00 -0.08 -10.78
CA VAL A 142 -5.26 -1.17 -10.12
C VAL A 142 -4.08 -0.57 -9.37
N TRP A 143 -3.99 -0.87 -8.07
CA TRP A 143 -2.88 -0.46 -7.23
C TRP A 143 -2.13 -1.67 -6.70
N HIS A 144 -0.79 -1.64 -6.81
CA HIS A 144 0.09 -2.69 -6.33
C HIS A 144 0.89 -2.17 -5.15
N ASP A 145 0.66 -2.73 -3.97
CA ASP A 145 1.27 -2.36 -2.71
C ASP A 145 1.56 -3.62 -1.90
N ILE A 146 2.56 -4.37 -2.34
CA ILE A 146 2.91 -5.69 -1.82
C ILE A 146 4.35 -5.79 -1.32
N TRP A 147 5.07 -4.67 -1.28
CA TRP A 147 6.49 -4.61 -0.89
C TRP A 147 6.66 -3.91 0.44
N ASP A 148 7.52 -4.46 1.31
CA ASP A 148 7.78 -3.92 2.65
C ASP A 148 8.82 -2.79 2.65
N TYR A 149 9.59 -2.63 1.58
CA TYR A 149 10.67 -1.64 1.49
C TYR A 149 10.90 -1.16 0.06
N ILE A 150 11.53 0.02 -0.06
CA ILE A 150 11.81 0.66 -1.34
C ILE A 150 13.21 0.24 -1.81
N CYS A 151 13.28 -0.55 -2.88
CA CYS A 151 14.55 -0.89 -3.53
C CYS A 151 14.36 -1.18 -5.02
N ALA A 152 15.47 -1.12 -5.78
CA ALA A 152 15.46 -1.41 -7.22
C ALA A 152 15.06 -2.85 -7.56
N ASP A 153 15.29 -3.79 -6.63
CA ASP A 153 14.96 -5.21 -6.83
C ASP A 153 13.45 -5.47 -6.92
N ASN A 154 12.61 -4.51 -6.51
CA ASN A 154 11.16 -4.59 -6.67
C ASN A 154 10.71 -4.35 -8.14
N LEU A 155 11.53 -3.70 -8.97
CA LEU A 155 11.15 -3.31 -10.34
C LEU A 155 10.77 -4.49 -11.25
N PRO A 156 11.48 -5.61 -11.28
CA PRO A 156 11.10 -6.78 -12.08
C PRO A 156 9.68 -7.29 -11.72
N GLU A 157 9.34 -7.33 -10.43
CA GLU A 157 8.02 -7.73 -9.95
C GLU A 157 6.95 -6.70 -10.32
N MET A 158 7.23 -5.41 -10.15
CA MET A 158 6.34 -4.33 -10.59
C MET A 158 6.04 -4.45 -12.10
N HIS A 159 7.06 -4.66 -12.93
CA HIS A 159 6.88 -4.88 -14.36
C HIS A 159 6.05 -6.13 -14.68
N ARG A 160 6.23 -7.22 -13.92
CA ARG A 160 5.43 -8.44 -14.06
C ARG A 160 3.96 -8.18 -13.77
N LEU A 161 3.65 -7.48 -12.67
CA LEU A 161 2.28 -7.11 -12.31
C LEU A 161 1.67 -6.15 -13.33
N HIS A 162 2.42 -5.14 -13.77
CA HIS A 162 1.94 -4.21 -14.80
C HIS A 162 1.61 -4.91 -16.13
N ARG A 163 2.41 -5.89 -16.56
CA ARG A 163 2.07 -6.72 -17.73
C ARG A 163 0.84 -7.58 -17.52
N ARG A 164 0.69 -8.14 -16.30
CA ARG A 164 -0.43 -9.02 -15.96
C ARG A 164 -1.78 -8.29 -15.99
N TYR A 165 -1.83 -7.10 -15.42
CA TYR A 165 -3.07 -6.35 -15.26
C TYR A 165 -3.30 -5.29 -16.34
N GLY A 166 -2.32 -4.95 -17.15
CA GLY A 166 -2.36 -3.83 -18.11
C GLY A 166 -3.52 -3.88 -19.12
N ARG A 167 -3.89 -5.09 -19.59
CA ARG A 167 -5.04 -5.24 -20.49
C ARG A 167 -6.40 -5.19 -19.78
N ARG A 168 -6.40 -5.19 -18.44
CA ARG A 168 -7.59 -5.24 -17.58
C ARG A 168 -7.79 -3.97 -16.77
N SER A 169 -6.92 -2.98 -16.92
CA SER A 169 -6.98 -1.72 -16.19
C SER A 169 -6.96 -0.53 -17.13
N ASP A 170 -7.64 0.53 -16.75
CA ASP A 170 -7.56 1.81 -17.43
C ASP A 170 -6.37 2.59 -16.90
N TRP A 171 -6.10 2.48 -15.61
CA TRP A 171 -4.90 2.96 -14.95
C TRP A 171 -4.38 1.94 -13.94
N GLN A 172 -3.05 1.85 -13.81
CA GLN A 172 -2.40 1.08 -12.75
C GLN A 172 -1.13 1.76 -12.25
N GLY A 173 -0.79 1.52 -11.01
CA GLY A 173 0.42 2.02 -10.36
C GLY A 173 0.95 1.04 -9.33
N SER A 174 2.20 1.27 -8.90
CA SER A 174 2.84 0.53 -7.81
C SER A 174 3.40 1.49 -6.80
N TRP A 175 3.29 1.14 -5.50
CA TRP A 175 3.87 1.90 -4.42
C TRP A 175 5.37 2.12 -4.63
N ALA A 176 5.82 3.35 -4.39
CA ALA A 176 7.23 3.76 -4.45
C ALA A 176 7.97 3.43 -5.77
N ARG A 177 7.26 3.18 -6.88
CA ARG A 177 7.91 2.82 -8.15
C ARG A 177 8.90 3.89 -8.62
N GLY A 178 8.55 5.16 -8.50
CA GLY A 178 9.44 6.26 -8.90
C GLY A 178 10.75 6.31 -8.10
N GLU A 179 10.68 5.96 -6.82
CA GLU A 179 11.82 5.81 -5.92
C GLU A 179 12.72 4.64 -6.34
N CYS A 180 12.15 3.48 -6.61
CA CYS A 180 12.85 2.30 -7.09
C CYS A 180 13.58 2.59 -8.42
N GLU A 181 12.90 3.27 -9.37
CA GLU A 181 13.51 3.66 -10.66
C GLU A 181 14.63 4.68 -10.48
N ARG A 182 14.54 5.59 -9.50
CA ARG A 182 15.65 6.51 -9.17
C ARG A 182 16.84 5.75 -8.61
N ALA A 183 16.60 4.86 -7.66
CA ALA A 183 17.66 4.03 -7.05
C ALA A 183 18.40 3.20 -8.12
N GLU A 184 17.67 2.61 -9.08
CA GLU A 184 18.27 1.87 -10.19
C GLU A 184 19.15 2.76 -11.08
N ARG A 185 18.64 3.96 -11.43
CA ARG A 185 19.43 4.92 -12.25
C ARG A 185 20.71 5.39 -11.53
N GLU A 186 20.63 5.64 -10.24
CA GLU A 186 21.78 6.05 -9.44
C GLU A 186 22.81 4.94 -9.35
N TRP A 187 22.36 3.71 -9.10
CA TRP A 187 23.23 2.54 -9.08
C TRP A 187 23.94 2.34 -10.42
N LYS A 188 23.22 2.36 -11.55
CA LYS A 188 23.81 2.25 -12.90
C LYS A 188 24.80 3.37 -13.22
N ARG A 189 24.55 4.60 -12.72
CA ARG A 189 25.47 5.72 -12.87
C ARG A 189 26.76 5.48 -12.10
N GLN A 190 26.69 4.96 -10.88
CA GLN A 190 27.88 4.65 -10.07
C GLN A 190 28.73 3.57 -10.73
N GLN A 191 28.13 2.52 -11.27
CA GLN A 191 28.89 1.45 -11.94
C GLN A 191 29.74 1.97 -13.11
N ARG A 192 29.23 2.93 -13.89
CA ARG A 192 29.97 3.52 -15.03
C ARG A 192 31.21 4.34 -14.64
N TRP A 193 31.39 4.66 -13.37
CA TRP A 193 32.58 5.37 -12.90
C TRP A 193 33.71 4.41 -12.52
N TYR A 194 33.43 3.11 -12.45
CA TYR A 194 34.41 2.05 -12.09
C TYR A 194 34.82 1.20 -13.30
N GLU A 195 34.22 1.44 -14.48
CA GLU A 195 34.65 0.87 -15.77
C GLU A 195 35.57 1.88 -16.54
#